data_7cf189c6f98c86ceea93f543a5c9c86e
#
_entry.id   7cf189c6f98c86ceea93f543a5c9c86e
#
_cell.length_a   1.000
_cell.length_b   1.000
_cell.length_c   1.000
_cell.angle_alpha   90.00
_cell.angle_beta   90.00
_cell.angle_gamma   90.00
#
_symmetry.space_group_name_H-M   'P 1'
#
loop_
_entity.id
_entity.type
_entity.pdbx_description
1 polymer ?
#
loop_
_entity_poly.entity_id
_entity_poly.type
_entity_poly.pdbx_seq_one_letter_code
_entity_poly.pdbx_strand_id
1 'polypeptide(L)'
;MTDRLHGTWKLVSAVREEIPSGATTDMFGGKPQGVLNYSPEGRMIALIAHGNRKAAAAGRATPAEAEALYRSMLSYAGDYTVADDVVTHHVDISWNEKFTGGEQKRHFKLEGNRLILSTPQSPDPIDGKMSVRRMTWEKI
;
A
#
# COMPACT_ATOMS: atom_id res chain seq x y z
N MET A 1 19.76 6.00 3.23
CA MET A 1 19.44 7.38 3.63
C MET A 1 17.95 7.58 3.57
N THR A 2 17.34 7.93 4.68
CA THR A 2 15.89 8.13 4.77
C THR A 2 15.41 9.31 3.93
N ASP A 3 16.25 10.34 3.76
CA ASP A 3 15.90 11.54 3.02
C ASP A 3 15.52 11.30 1.56
N ARG A 4 15.97 10.20 0.96
CA ARG A 4 15.60 9.85 -0.43
C ARG A 4 14.11 9.57 -0.57
N LEU A 5 13.45 9.16 0.50
CA LEU A 5 12.03 8.82 0.50
C LEU A 5 11.15 10.01 0.90
N HIS A 6 11.75 11.10 1.45
CA HIS A 6 10.97 12.23 1.96
C HIS A 6 10.07 12.84 0.89
N GLY A 7 8.84 13.11 1.25
CA GLY A 7 7.88 13.80 0.40
C GLY A 7 6.58 13.05 0.26
N THR A 8 5.77 13.55 -0.65
CA THR A 8 4.45 13.00 -0.94
C THR A 8 4.49 12.34 -2.31
N TRP A 9 3.94 11.14 -2.37
CA TRP A 9 3.96 10.29 -3.54
C TRP A 9 2.53 9.93 -3.94
N LYS A 10 2.27 9.91 -5.23
CA LYS A 10 0.98 9.54 -5.80
C LYS A 10 1.07 8.14 -6.41
N LEU A 11 0.08 7.30 -6.15
CA LEU A 11 0.05 5.94 -6.70
C LEU A 11 -0.14 5.99 -8.21
N VAL A 12 0.72 5.28 -8.94
CA VAL A 12 0.65 5.12 -10.39
C VAL A 12 0.04 3.77 -10.74
N SER A 13 0.53 2.69 -10.10
CA SER A 13 0.06 1.34 -10.37
C SER A 13 0.35 0.43 -9.19
N ALA A 14 -0.44 -0.63 -9.09
CA ALA A 14 -0.23 -1.68 -8.09
C ALA A 14 -0.52 -3.01 -8.77
N VAL A 15 0.49 -3.88 -8.83
CA VAL A 15 0.43 -5.13 -9.60
C VAL A 15 0.88 -6.29 -8.72
N ARG A 16 0.16 -7.38 -8.81
CA ARG A 16 0.54 -8.65 -8.21
C ARG A 16 1.03 -9.60 -9.31
N GLU A 17 2.17 -10.22 -9.07
CA GLU A 17 2.71 -11.24 -9.95
C GLU A 17 2.75 -12.57 -9.21
N GLU A 18 2.03 -13.59 -9.70
CA GLU A 18 2.04 -14.93 -9.11
C GLU A 18 3.30 -15.67 -9.49
N ILE A 19 3.81 -16.45 -8.54
CA ILE A 19 5.03 -17.27 -8.73
C ILE A 19 4.63 -18.74 -8.64
N PRO A 20 5.08 -19.61 -9.55
CA PRO A 20 6.04 -19.36 -10.65
C PRO A 20 5.41 -18.98 -11.98
N SER A 21 4.07 -18.90 -12.08
CA SER A 21 3.39 -18.70 -13.36
C SER A 21 3.72 -17.37 -14.05
N GLY A 22 4.02 -16.33 -13.27
CA GLY A 22 4.26 -14.98 -13.79
C GLY A 22 2.98 -14.24 -14.16
N ALA A 23 1.81 -14.80 -13.86
CA ALA A 23 0.54 -14.14 -14.14
C ALA A 23 0.41 -12.86 -13.33
N THR A 24 0.01 -11.76 -13.98
CA THR A 24 -0.12 -10.46 -13.34
C THR A 24 -1.56 -10.01 -13.27
N THR A 25 -1.91 -9.34 -12.16
CA THR A 25 -3.23 -8.76 -11.96
C THR A 25 -3.08 -7.41 -11.28
N ASP A 26 -4.01 -6.49 -11.58
CA ASP A 26 -4.10 -5.23 -10.85
C ASP A 26 -4.64 -5.49 -9.45
N MET A 27 -4.02 -4.87 -8.44
CA MET A 27 -4.33 -5.19 -7.04
C MET A 27 -5.58 -4.46 -6.52
N PHE A 28 -5.78 -3.22 -6.90
CA PHE A 28 -6.79 -2.35 -6.29
C PHE A 28 -7.83 -1.88 -7.32
N GLY A 29 -8.25 -2.76 -8.22
CA GLY A 29 -9.12 -2.40 -9.32
C GLY A 29 -8.36 -1.69 -10.43
N GLY A 30 -9.07 -1.25 -11.45
CA GLY A 30 -8.44 -0.74 -12.67
C GLY A 30 -7.76 0.62 -12.54
N LYS A 31 -8.26 1.49 -11.67
CA LYS A 31 -7.73 2.86 -11.50
C LYS A 31 -7.73 3.26 -10.03
N PRO A 32 -6.84 2.67 -9.22
CA PRO A 32 -6.77 3.02 -7.81
C PRO A 32 -6.24 4.44 -7.63
N GLN A 33 -6.61 5.05 -6.52
CA GLN A 33 -6.03 6.31 -6.07
C GLN A 33 -5.25 6.05 -4.79
N GLY A 34 -4.12 6.71 -4.63
CA GLY A 34 -3.33 6.51 -3.43
C GLY A 34 -2.36 7.65 -3.19
N VAL A 35 -2.11 7.90 -1.92
CA VAL A 35 -1.13 8.87 -1.45
C VAL A 35 -0.26 8.20 -0.42
N LEU A 36 1.03 8.43 -0.51
CA LEU A 36 2.02 7.95 0.43
C LEU A 36 2.88 9.14 0.83
N ASN A 37 3.07 9.33 2.12
CA ASN A 37 3.93 10.40 2.61
C ASN A 37 4.98 9.82 3.55
N TYR A 38 6.23 10.21 3.33
CA TYR A 38 7.34 9.97 4.26
C TYR A 38 7.82 11.32 4.76
N SER A 39 7.65 11.59 6.04
CA SER A 39 8.05 12.87 6.61
C SER A 39 9.50 12.84 7.09
N PRO A 40 10.16 14.02 7.15
CA PRO A 40 11.52 14.09 7.69
C PRO A 40 11.63 13.66 9.14
N GLU A 41 10.53 13.69 9.90
CA GLU A 41 10.51 13.31 11.31
C GLU A 41 10.51 11.80 11.52
N GLY A 42 10.47 11.00 10.41
CA GLY A 42 10.48 9.54 10.53
C GLY A 42 9.08 8.94 10.61
N ARG A 43 8.05 9.67 10.20
CA ARG A 43 6.67 9.18 10.15
C ARG A 43 6.23 8.95 8.72
N MET A 44 5.36 8.00 8.53
CA MET A 44 4.75 7.73 7.22
C MET A 44 3.26 7.54 7.36
N ILE A 45 2.54 7.80 6.27
CA ILE A 45 1.13 7.46 6.14
C ILE A 45 0.87 7.01 4.70
N ALA A 46 0.10 5.95 4.56
CA ALA A 46 -0.36 5.44 3.28
C ALA A 46 -1.88 5.42 3.26
N LEU A 47 -2.44 5.84 2.15
CA LEU A 47 -3.89 5.85 1.93
C LEU A 47 -4.14 5.41 0.50
N ILE A 48 -4.79 4.27 0.31
CA ILE A 48 -5.10 3.72 -1.01
C ILE A 48 -6.58 3.40 -1.07
N ALA A 49 -7.24 3.92 -2.10
CA ALA A 49 -8.65 3.62 -2.40
C ALA A 49 -8.73 2.84 -3.70
N HIS A 50 -9.50 1.75 -3.71
CA HIS A 50 -9.73 0.96 -4.92
C HIS A 50 -10.48 1.78 -5.97
N GLY A 51 -10.23 1.48 -7.25
CA GLY A 51 -10.81 2.23 -8.35
C GLY A 51 -12.31 2.01 -8.53
N ASN A 52 -12.87 0.97 -7.90
CA ASN A 52 -14.28 0.60 -8.06
C ASN A 52 -15.12 0.92 -6.82
N ARG A 53 -14.67 1.81 -5.96
CA ARG A 53 -15.41 2.17 -4.76
C ARG A 53 -16.73 2.88 -5.11
N LYS A 54 -17.76 2.54 -4.34
CA LYS A 54 -19.09 3.14 -4.48
C LYS A 54 -19.50 3.84 -3.20
N ALA A 55 -20.07 5.02 -3.33
CA ALA A 55 -20.62 5.74 -2.19
C ALA A 55 -21.83 4.98 -1.64
N ALA A 56 -22.05 5.09 -0.33
CA ALA A 56 -23.30 4.63 0.27
C ALA A 56 -24.47 5.44 -0.29
N ALA A 57 -25.65 4.82 -0.35
CA ALA A 57 -26.85 5.48 -0.90
C ALA A 57 -27.32 6.64 0.00
N ALA A 58 -27.03 6.56 1.29
CA ALA A 58 -27.37 7.61 2.27
C ALA A 58 -26.12 7.96 3.08
N GLY A 59 -26.22 8.98 3.90
CA GLY A 59 -25.07 9.40 4.73
C GLY A 59 -24.58 8.32 5.69
N ARG A 60 -25.44 7.39 6.06
CA ARG A 60 -25.08 6.24 6.89
C ARG A 60 -25.10 4.98 6.05
N ALA A 61 -23.97 4.28 6.00
CA ALA A 61 -23.85 3.05 5.22
C ALA A 61 -24.64 1.91 5.86
N THR A 62 -25.26 1.06 5.03
CA THR A 62 -25.81 -0.22 5.50
C THR A 62 -24.63 -1.15 5.84
N PRO A 63 -24.88 -2.25 6.59
CA PRO A 63 -23.79 -3.21 6.89
C PRO A 63 -23.08 -3.72 5.62
N ALA A 64 -23.81 -4.04 4.56
CA ALA A 64 -23.20 -4.51 3.32
C ALA A 64 -22.36 -3.42 2.64
N GLU A 65 -22.86 -2.20 2.63
CA GLU A 65 -22.11 -1.06 2.09
C GLU A 65 -20.85 -0.79 2.91
N ALA A 66 -20.94 -0.87 4.24
CA ALA A 66 -19.81 -0.66 5.14
C ALA A 66 -18.73 -1.71 4.91
N GLU A 67 -19.12 -2.99 4.73
CA GLU A 67 -18.16 -4.05 4.42
C GLU A 67 -17.45 -3.78 3.10
N ALA A 68 -18.18 -3.40 2.06
CA ALA A 68 -17.59 -3.09 0.76
C ALA A 68 -16.63 -1.90 0.84
N LEU A 69 -16.98 -0.87 1.59
CA LEU A 69 -16.12 0.30 1.79
C LEU A 69 -14.87 -0.07 2.58
N TYR A 70 -15.01 -0.87 3.63
CA TYR A 70 -13.86 -1.33 4.41
C TYR A 70 -12.89 -2.14 3.54
N ARG A 71 -13.41 -3.07 2.70
CA ARG A 71 -12.58 -3.95 1.88
C ARG A 71 -11.95 -3.27 0.68
N SER A 72 -12.43 -2.10 0.31
CA SER A 72 -11.95 -1.36 -0.87
C SER A 72 -11.01 -0.22 -0.52
N MET A 73 -10.39 -0.29 0.65
CA MET A 73 -9.48 0.73 1.13
C MET A 73 -8.36 0.11 1.94
N LEU A 74 -7.20 0.75 1.90
CA LEU A 74 -6.07 0.41 2.75
C LEU A 74 -5.52 1.72 3.32
N SER A 75 -5.34 1.78 4.64
CA SER A 75 -4.77 2.97 5.25
C SER A 75 -4.05 2.59 6.54
N TYR A 76 -2.82 3.03 6.67
CA TYR A 76 -2.10 2.90 7.93
C TYR A 76 -1.03 3.98 8.04
N ALA A 77 -0.58 4.17 9.27
CA ALA A 77 0.48 5.12 9.57
C ALA A 77 1.39 4.55 10.66
N GLY A 78 2.56 5.10 10.79
CA GLY A 78 3.52 4.71 11.80
C GLY A 78 4.87 5.34 11.58
N ASP A 79 5.84 4.88 12.32
CA ASP A 79 7.23 5.25 12.08
C ASP A 79 7.77 4.44 10.91
N TYR A 80 8.83 4.92 10.28
CA TYR A 80 9.52 4.12 9.29
C TYR A 80 11.02 4.18 9.50
N THR A 81 11.68 3.09 9.13
CA THR A 81 13.14 2.97 9.15
C THR A 81 13.61 2.45 7.82
N VAL A 82 14.84 2.80 7.45
CA VAL A 82 15.44 2.36 6.19
C VAL A 82 16.77 1.69 6.50
N ALA A 83 16.95 0.50 5.93
CA ALA A 83 18.23 -0.22 5.98
C ALA A 83 18.48 -0.74 4.57
N ASP A 84 19.58 -0.31 3.95
CA ASP A 84 19.93 -0.64 2.56
C ASP A 84 18.80 -0.26 1.60
N ASP A 85 18.20 -1.24 0.93
CA ASP A 85 17.10 -1.03 -0.01
C ASP A 85 15.75 -1.47 0.56
N VAL A 86 15.65 -1.59 1.88
CA VAL A 86 14.42 -2.01 2.56
C VAL A 86 13.91 -0.88 3.43
N VAL A 87 12.66 -0.50 3.24
CA VAL A 87 11.93 0.38 4.14
C VAL A 87 10.98 -0.46 4.97
N THR A 88 10.98 -0.23 6.28
CA THR A 88 10.07 -0.91 7.20
C THR A 88 9.10 0.11 7.77
N HIS A 89 7.81 -0.15 7.58
CA HIS A 89 6.74 0.63 8.19
C HIS A 89 6.36 -0.03 9.52
N HIS A 90 6.56 0.69 10.61
CA HIS A 90 6.18 0.22 11.96
C HIS A 90 4.80 0.76 12.26
N VAL A 91 3.77 -0.05 12.02
CA VAL A 91 2.38 0.42 12.00
C VAL A 91 1.87 0.64 13.43
N ASP A 92 1.42 1.85 13.73
CA ASP A 92 0.84 2.15 15.04
C ASP A 92 -0.65 2.53 14.96
N ILE A 93 -1.17 2.79 13.77
CA ILE A 93 -2.60 3.00 13.54
C ILE A 93 -2.95 2.49 12.14
N SER A 94 -4.08 1.78 12.01
CA SER A 94 -4.45 1.14 10.75
C SER A 94 -5.96 1.01 10.64
N TRP A 95 -6.46 1.05 9.40
CA TRP A 95 -7.88 0.78 9.13
C TRP A 95 -8.25 -0.67 9.50
N ASN A 96 -7.30 -1.60 9.39
CA ASN A 96 -7.45 -2.98 9.80
C ASN A 96 -6.62 -3.18 11.07
N GLU A 97 -7.28 -3.32 12.19
CA GLU A 97 -6.63 -3.38 13.51
C GLU A 97 -5.62 -4.52 13.61
N LYS A 98 -5.74 -5.55 12.76
CA LYS A 98 -4.79 -6.65 12.72
C LYS A 98 -3.36 -6.18 12.37
N PHE A 99 -3.24 -5.09 11.61
CA PHE A 99 -1.94 -4.55 11.21
C PHE A 99 -1.30 -3.71 12.30
N THR A 100 -2.09 -3.19 13.24
CA THR A 100 -1.59 -2.32 14.30
C THR A 100 -0.62 -3.08 15.20
N GLY A 101 0.57 -2.50 15.42
CA GLY A 101 1.62 -3.13 16.21
C GLY A 101 2.55 -4.02 15.39
N GLY A 102 2.28 -4.18 14.10
CA GLY A 102 3.11 -5.00 13.21
C GLY A 102 4.01 -4.17 12.32
N GLU A 103 4.73 -4.87 11.46
CA GLU A 103 5.66 -4.27 10.51
C GLU A 103 5.29 -4.65 9.08
N GLN A 104 5.45 -3.70 8.17
CA GLN A 104 5.31 -3.91 6.74
C GLN A 104 6.64 -3.60 6.07
N LYS A 105 7.36 -4.63 5.66
CA LYS A 105 8.68 -4.47 5.01
C LYS A 105 8.52 -4.44 3.51
N ARG A 106 9.23 -3.52 2.87
CA ARG A 106 9.19 -3.37 1.41
C ARG A 106 10.59 -3.12 0.88
N HIS A 107 10.94 -3.83 -0.16
CA HIS A 107 12.09 -3.43 -0.97
C HIS A 107 11.72 -2.17 -1.74
N PHE A 108 12.62 -1.23 -1.84
CA PHE A 108 12.34 -0.02 -2.60
C PHE A 108 13.40 0.25 -3.65
N LYS A 109 12.97 0.86 -4.74
CA LYS A 109 13.85 1.29 -5.82
C LYS A 109 13.40 2.67 -6.25
N LEU A 110 14.36 3.58 -6.39
CA LEU A 110 14.12 4.93 -6.88
C LEU A 110 14.62 5.06 -8.31
N GLU A 111 13.75 5.51 -9.21
CA GLU A 111 14.06 5.73 -10.61
C GLU A 111 13.54 7.12 -11.00
N GLY A 112 14.40 8.13 -10.99
CA GLY A 112 13.98 9.51 -11.21
C GLY A 112 13.00 9.94 -10.14
N ASN A 113 11.80 10.38 -10.57
CA ASN A 113 10.75 10.79 -9.65
C ASN A 113 9.81 9.64 -9.25
N ARG A 114 10.19 8.39 -9.55
CA ARG A 114 9.36 7.22 -9.24
C ARG A 114 9.97 6.39 -8.12
N LEU A 115 9.09 5.87 -7.29
CA LEU A 115 9.41 4.97 -6.19
C LEU A 115 8.64 3.67 -6.42
N ILE A 116 9.36 2.55 -6.47
CA ILE A 116 8.76 1.23 -6.58
C ILE A 116 8.93 0.52 -5.26
N LEU A 117 7.81 0.16 -4.65
CA LEU A 117 7.78 -0.64 -3.41
C LEU A 117 7.33 -2.05 -3.76
N SER A 118 8.09 -3.05 -3.34
CA SER A 118 7.74 -4.45 -3.57
C SER A 118 7.82 -5.27 -2.30
N THR A 119 6.89 -6.22 -2.17
CA THR A 119 6.96 -7.20 -1.09
C THR A 119 8.03 -8.24 -1.42
N PRO A 120 8.60 -8.89 -0.41
CA PRO A 120 9.32 -10.15 -0.65
C PRO A 120 8.37 -11.16 -1.29
N GLN A 121 8.92 -12.15 -1.99
CA GLN A 121 8.15 -13.28 -2.47
C GLN A 121 7.52 -14.00 -1.27
N SER A 122 6.19 -14.02 -1.21
CA SER A 122 5.48 -14.49 -0.03
C SER A 122 4.04 -14.86 -0.38
N PRO A 123 3.36 -15.66 0.46
CA PRO A 123 1.94 -15.95 0.25
C PRO A 123 1.11 -14.67 0.37
N ASP A 124 0.17 -14.51 -0.55
CA ASP A 124 -0.78 -13.40 -0.49
C ASP A 124 -1.75 -13.64 0.67
N PRO A 125 -1.95 -12.66 1.56
CA PRO A 125 -2.87 -12.82 2.68
C PRO A 125 -4.33 -13.12 2.26
N ILE A 126 -4.71 -12.78 1.03
CA ILE A 126 -6.09 -12.93 0.56
C ILE A 126 -6.36 -14.36 0.11
N ASP A 127 -5.48 -14.95 -0.71
CA ASP A 127 -5.74 -16.27 -1.32
C ASP A 127 -4.64 -17.31 -1.08
N GLY A 128 -3.57 -16.93 -0.38
CA GLY A 128 -2.48 -17.83 -0.04
C GLY A 128 -1.52 -18.14 -1.19
N LYS A 129 -1.75 -17.59 -2.37
CA LYS A 129 -0.86 -17.84 -3.51
C LYS A 129 0.45 -17.12 -3.37
N MET A 130 1.56 -17.82 -3.68
CA MET A 130 2.88 -17.21 -3.67
C MET A 130 2.94 -16.12 -4.72
N SER A 131 3.36 -14.92 -4.32
CA SER A 131 3.34 -13.75 -5.20
C SER A 131 4.33 -12.70 -4.76
N VAL A 132 4.64 -11.79 -5.68
CA VAL A 132 5.32 -10.52 -5.41
C VAL A 132 4.34 -9.42 -5.75
N ARG A 133 4.18 -8.47 -4.85
CA ARG A 133 3.27 -7.34 -5.03
C ARG A 133 4.10 -6.07 -5.14
N ARG A 134 3.89 -5.31 -6.22
CA ARG A 134 4.65 -4.09 -6.51
C ARG A 134 3.71 -2.90 -6.64
N MET A 135 4.07 -1.82 -5.97
CA MET A 135 3.37 -0.56 -6.10
C MET A 135 4.34 0.50 -6.61
N THR A 136 3.94 1.18 -7.67
CA THR A 136 4.72 2.25 -8.29
C THR A 136 4.10 3.59 -7.91
N TRP A 137 4.92 4.48 -7.40
CA TRP A 137 4.54 5.80 -6.93
C TRP A 137 5.32 6.87 -7.68
N GLU A 138 4.72 8.02 -7.82
CA GLU A 138 5.36 9.16 -8.47
C GLU A 138 5.38 10.34 -7.51
N LYS A 139 6.50 11.01 -7.41
CA LYS A 139 6.65 12.15 -6.51
C LYS A 139 5.80 13.33 -6.99
N ILE A 140 5.04 13.91 -6.07
CA ILE A 140 4.24 15.10 -6.35
C ILE A 140 5.09 16.37 -6.25
#